data_99caae73f309a8aace0bdddf5665bc4d
#
_entry.id   99caae73f309a8aace0bdddf5665bc4d
#
_cell.length_a   1.000
_cell.length_b   1.000
_cell.length_c   1.000
_cell.angle_alpha   90.00
_cell.angle_beta   90.00
_cell.angle_gamma   90.00
#
_symmetry.space_group_name_H-M   'P 1'
#
loop_
_entity.id
_entity.type
_entity.pdbx_description
1 polymer ?
#
loop_
_entity_poly.entity_id
_entity_poly.type
_entity_poly.pdbx_seq_one_letter_code
_entity_poly.pdbx_strand_id
1 'polypeptide(L)' 'MTLKELRLAAGFQQAEVAKKLGVTTTAVSNWELGKNAILRKYHKKLAKLYGVTVEELIGTMPQG' A
#
# COMPACT_ATOMS: atom_id res chain seq x y z
N MET A 1 -4.09 3.79 -11.69
CA MET A 1 -4.58 2.82 -10.70
C MET A 1 -4.50 3.39 -9.29
N THR A 2 -5.41 2.96 -8.43
CA THR A 2 -5.34 3.35 -7.02
C THR A 2 -4.50 2.33 -6.25
N LEU A 3 -4.12 2.70 -5.03
CA LEU A 3 -3.38 1.79 -4.15
C LEU A 3 -4.19 0.52 -3.89
N LYS A 4 -5.50 0.66 -3.67
CA LYS A 4 -6.39 -0.49 -3.48
C LYS A 4 -6.39 -1.41 -4.70
N GLU A 5 -6.41 -0.84 -5.90
CA GLU A 5 -6.41 -1.62 -7.14
C GLU A 5 -5.10 -2.40 -7.29
N LEU A 6 -3.97 -1.82 -6.93
CA LEU A 6 -2.69 -2.53 -6.94
C LEU A 6 -2.72 -3.72 -5.99
N ARG A 7 -3.28 -3.52 -4.81
CA ARG A 7 -3.40 -4.59 -3.81
C ARG A 7 -4.25 -5.74 -4.35
N LEU A 8 -5.41 -5.41 -4.90
CA LEU A 8 -6.33 -6.41 -5.43
C LEU A 8 -5.72 -7.14 -6.63
N ALA A 9 -5.03 -6.42 -7.51
CA ALA A 9 -4.35 -7.02 -8.65
C ALA A 9 -3.26 -8.00 -8.22
N ALA A 10 -2.62 -7.74 -7.09
CA ALA A 10 -1.59 -8.63 -6.53
C ALA A 10 -2.20 -9.80 -5.75
N GLY A 11 -3.53 -9.82 -5.57
CA GLY A 11 -4.22 -10.90 -4.90
C GLY A 11 -4.21 -10.86 -3.39
N PHE A 12 -4.04 -9.68 -2.79
CA PHE A 12 -3.96 -9.54 -1.33
C PHE A 12 -5.18 -8.86 -0.74
N GLN A 13 -5.52 -9.28 0.48
CA GLN A 13 -6.48 -8.56 1.32
C GLN A 13 -5.70 -7.59 2.22
N GLN A 14 -6.41 -6.60 2.77
CA GLN A 14 -5.77 -5.62 3.66
C GLN A 14 -5.07 -6.28 4.85
N ALA A 15 -5.70 -7.29 5.44
CA ALA A 15 -5.13 -8.00 6.58
C ALA A 15 -3.82 -8.71 6.22
N GLU A 16 -3.73 -9.24 5.00
CA GLU A 16 -2.53 -9.92 4.55
C GLU A 16 -1.37 -8.94 4.37
N VAL A 17 -1.66 -7.78 3.78
CA VAL A 17 -0.65 -6.74 3.59
C VAL A 17 -0.18 -6.23 4.95
N ALA A 18 -1.10 -5.99 5.87
CA ALA A 18 -0.78 -5.54 7.22
C ALA A 18 0.17 -6.52 7.92
N LYS A 19 -0.12 -7.80 7.82
CA LYS A 19 0.70 -8.85 8.43
C LYS A 19 2.11 -8.88 7.84
N LYS A 20 2.21 -8.75 6.52
CA LYS A 20 3.51 -8.79 5.83
C LYS A 20 4.37 -7.58 6.16
N LEU A 21 3.76 -6.44 6.43
CA LEU A 21 4.47 -5.21 6.75
C LEU A 21 4.66 -5.00 8.26
N GLY A 22 3.98 -5.80 9.08
CA GLY A 22 4.04 -5.62 10.53
C GLY A 22 3.28 -4.41 11.02
N VAL A 23 2.19 -4.04 10.34
CA VAL A 23 1.33 -2.92 10.71
C VAL A 23 -0.09 -3.42 10.94
N THR A 24 -0.97 -2.54 11.39
CA THR A 24 -2.38 -2.90 11.59
C THR A 24 -3.16 -2.82 10.28
N THR A 25 -4.26 -3.57 10.20
CA THR A 25 -5.17 -3.49 9.05
C THR A 25 -5.71 -2.07 8.89
N THR A 26 -5.98 -1.39 10.01
CA THR A 26 -6.43 0.00 10.00
C THR A 26 -5.41 0.91 9.31
N ALA A 27 -4.12 0.68 9.53
CA ALA A 27 -3.08 1.46 8.87
C ALA A 27 -3.16 1.30 7.35
N VAL A 28 -3.30 0.06 6.88
CA VAL A 28 -3.42 -0.21 5.44
C VAL A 28 -4.67 0.47 4.86
N SER A 29 -5.79 0.37 5.57
CA SER A 29 -7.03 1.01 5.16
C SER A 29 -6.87 2.53 5.06
N ASN A 30 -6.23 3.14 6.06
CA ASN A 30 -6.01 4.59 6.08
C ASN A 30 -5.11 5.03 4.92
N TRP A 31 -4.13 4.22 4.55
CA TRP A 31 -3.29 4.52 3.39
C TRP A 31 -4.13 4.56 2.11
N GLU A 32 -5.02 3.60 1.95
CA GLU A 32 -5.87 3.51 0.75
C GLU A 32 -6.91 4.62 0.69
N LEU A 33 -7.35 5.09 1.85
CA LEU A 33 -8.31 6.19 1.94
C LEU A 33 -7.65 7.58 1.88
N GLY A 34 -6.34 7.64 1.95
CA GLY A 34 -5.62 8.91 1.95
C GLY A 34 -5.64 9.64 3.28
N LYS A 35 -6.05 8.97 4.37
CA LYS A 35 -6.07 9.58 5.70
C LYS A 35 -4.68 9.72 6.29
N ASN A 36 -3.79 8.79 6.00
CA ASN A 36 -2.41 8.80 6.47
C ASN A 36 -1.48 8.53 5.30
N ALA A 37 -0.33 9.18 5.31
CA ALA A 37 0.71 8.91 4.32
C ALA A 37 1.42 7.61 4.69
N ILE A 38 1.86 6.85 3.67
CA ILE A 38 2.67 5.66 3.89
C ILE A 38 4.08 6.12 4.26
N LEU A 39 4.59 5.63 5.38
CA LEU A 39 5.95 5.94 5.79
C LEU A 39 6.94 5.44 4.73
N ARG A 40 7.97 6.25 4.49
CA ARG A 40 8.96 5.96 3.45
C ARG A 40 9.57 4.57 3.59
N LYS A 41 9.76 4.11 4.82
CA LYS A 41 10.34 2.79 5.09
C LYS A 41 9.52 1.64 4.53
N TYR A 42 8.22 1.85 4.27
CA TYR A 42 7.34 0.81 3.72
C TYR A 42 7.23 0.87 2.20
N HIS A 43 7.67 1.96 1.56
CA HIS A 43 7.51 2.12 0.11
C HIS A 43 8.14 0.97 -0.66
N LYS A 44 9.37 0.64 -0.34
CA LYS A 44 10.10 -0.41 -1.04
C LYS A 44 9.45 -1.79 -0.85
N LYS A 45 9.03 -2.08 0.37
CA LYS A 45 8.37 -3.36 0.68
C LYS A 45 7.03 -3.48 -0.04
N LEU A 46 6.23 -2.42 -0.03
CA LEU A 46 4.94 -2.42 -0.71
C LEU A 46 5.10 -2.53 -2.22
N ALA A 47 6.05 -1.79 -2.79
CA ALA A 47 6.30 -1.87 -4.23
C ALA A 47 6.67 -3.29 -4.64
N LYS A 48 7.54 -3.92 -3.88
CA LYS A 48 7.94 -5.30 -4.14
C LYS A 48 6.76 -6.26 -3.98
N LEU A 49 5.95 -6.06 -2.95
CA LEU A 49 4.80 -6.90 -2.67
C LEU A 49 3.77 -6.82 -3.79
N TYR A 50 3.52 -5.61 -4.28
CA TYR A 50 2.54 -5.37 -5.34
C TYR A 50 3.10 -5.56 -6.75
N GLY A 51 4.40 -5.84 -6.88
CA GLY A 51 5.02 -6.06 -8.18
C GLY A 51 5.16 -4.82 -9.03
N VAL A 52 5.34 -3.66 -8.41
CA VAL A 52 5.50 -2.38 -9.10
C VAL A 52 6.76 -1.69 -8.63
N THR A 53 7.15 -0.62 -9.34
CA THR A 53 8.27 0.20 -8.88
C THR A 53 7.82 1.13 -7.76
N VAL A 54 8.79 1.65 -7.00
CA VAL A 54 8.47 2.63 -5.95
C VAL A 54 7.80 3.87 -6.57
N GLU A 55 8.25 4.30 -7.74
CA GLU A 55 7.67 5.44 -8.42
C GLU A 55 6.20 5.19 -8.80
N GLU A 56 5.90 3.99 -9.30
CA GLU A 56 4.53 3.62 -9.62
C GLU A 56 3.66 3.58 -8.36
N LEU A 57 4.21 3.06 -7.28
CA LEU A 57 3.51 3.02 -6.00
C LEU A 57 3.18 4.43 -5.52
N ILE A 58 4.15 5.34 -5.55
CA ILE A 58 3.95 6.74 -5.14
C ILE A 58 2.88 7.40 -6.00
N GLY A 59 2.88 7.12 -7.30
CA GLY A 59 1.90 7.67 -8.22
C GLY A 59 0.46 7.22 -7.95
N THR A 60 0.27 6.11 -7.24
CA THR A 60 -1.07 5.60 -6.90
C THR A 60 -1.56 6.07 -5.53
N MET A 61 -0.70 6.70 -4.74
CA MET A 61 -1.09 7.17 -3.41
C MET A 61 -2.00 8.38 -3.54
N PRO A 62 -3.08 8.44 -2.73
CA PRO A 62 -3.91 9.63 -2.68
C PRO A 62 -3.06 10.82 -2.24
N GLN A 63 -3.21 11.93 -2.95
CA GLN A 63 -2.52 13.17 -2.60
C GLN A 63 -3.39 13.91 -1.59
N GLY A 64 -2.98 13.89 -0.35
CA GLY A 64 -3.69 14.58 0.71
C GLY A 64 -3.32 16.03 0.82
#